data_850f80a6581e8188c6bf8db3c2d76054
#
_entry.id   850f80a6581e8188c6bf8db3c2d76054
#
_cell.length_a   1.000
_cell.length_b   1.000
_cell.length_c   1.000
_cell.angle_alpha   90.00
_cell.angle_beta   90.00
_cell.angle_gamma   90.00
#
_symmetry.space_group_name_H-M   'P 1'
#
loop_
_entity.id
_entity.type
_entity.pdbx_description
1 polymer ?
#
loop_
_entity_poly.entity_id
_entity_poly.type
_entity_poly.pdbx_seq_one_letter_code
_entity_poly.pdbx_strand_id
1 'polypeptide(L)'
;YLISESMHFLKIPTSRSLAVIDTGEKVFRETINDGGILTRISSSHIRVGTFEYAKHFCSLEDFKNFTNYVIKRHYPKLQNHKSPFVELLKLVMKKQIDLVIEWIRVGFIHGVMNTDNMSISGETIDYGPCAFINKYDLKTVFSSIDRNGRYAFGNQHKISYWNLTIFAETLLPFIDNNKDKAIQLAQNILNQFPIEYSNKWHQMMCKKLGII
;
A
#
# COMPACT_ATOMS: atom_id res chain seq x y z
N TYR A 1 7.99 12.33 10.72
CA TYR A 1 7.06 12.73 11.79
C TYR A 1 5.97 13.67 11.25
N LEU A 2 6.33 14.90 10.81
CA LEU A 2 5.35 15.93 10.42
C LEU A 2 4.35 15.44 9.35
N ILE A 3 4.81 14.74 8.33
CA ILE A 3 3.95 14.28 7.24
C ILE A 3 2.96 13.21 7.72
N SER A 4 3.40 12.25 8.55
CA SER A 4 2.49 11.23 9.06
C SER A 4 1.37 11.82 9.93
N GLU A 5 1.70 12.82 10.76
CA GLU A 5 0.70 13.54 11.56
C GLU A 5 -0.23 14.40 10.68
N SER A 6 0.33 15.08 9.68
CA SER A 6 -0.48 15.86 8.71
C SER A 6 -1.47 14.95 7.98
N MET A 7 -1.05 13.78 7.52
CA MET A 7 -1.91 12.81 6.85
C MET A 7 -3.02 12.31 7.78
N HIS A 8 -2.71 12.07 9.05
CA HIS A 8 -3.72 11.70 10.04
C HIS A 8 -4.80 12.78 10.21
N PHE A 9 -4.39 14.05 10.35
CA PHE A 9 -5.34 15.16 10.49
C PHE A 9 -6.15 15.41 9.20
N LEU A 10 -5.58 15.08 8.03
CA LEU A 10 -6.30 15.04 6.75
C LEU A 10 -7.25 13.82 6.62
N LYS A 11 -7.31 12.98 7.67
CA LYS A 11 -8.11 11.74 7.74
C LYS A 11 -7.72 10.69 6.70
N ILE A 12 -6.44 10.66 6.33
CA ILE A 12 -5.88 9.67 5.43
C ILE A 12 -5.31 8.53 6.29
N PRO A 13 -5.64 7.26 6.01
CA PRO A 13 -5.06 6.13 6.71
C PRO A 13 -3.53 6.15 6.65
N THR A 14 -2.88 6.18 7.81
CA THR A 14 -1.44 6.35 7.91
C THR A 14 -0.88 5.76 9.19
N SER A 15 0.37 5.29 9.14
CA SER A 15 1.15 5.06 10.34
C SER A 15 1.33 6.38 11.10
N ARG A 16 1.38 6.29 12.44
CA ARG A 16 1.62 7.43 13.34
C ARG A 16 3.04 7.40 13.86
N SER A 17 3.52 8.53 14.29
CA SER A 17 4.84 8.66 14.89
C SER A 17 4.70 8.86 16.40
N LEU A 18 5.15 7.87 17.18
CA LEU A 18 5.09 7.91 18.64
C LEU A 18 6.16 8.84 19.20
N ALA A 19 7.40 8.69 18.73
CA ALA A 19 8.55 9.46 19.22
C ALA A 19 9.59 9.66 18.12
N VAL A 20 10.30 10.77 18.22
CA VAL A 20 11.53 11.05 17.47
C VAL A 20 12.60 11.36 18.50
N ILE A 21 13.72 10.65 18.43
CA ILE A 21 14.83 10.78 19.39
C ILE A 21 16.09 11.12 18.60
N ASP A 22 16.78 12.19 19.00
CA ASP A 22 18.14 12.47 18.56
C ASP A 22 19.09 11.49 19.26
N THR A 23 19.92 10.78 18.48
CA THR A 23 20.87 9.82 19.06
C THR A 23 22.15 10.46 19.58
N GLY A 24 22.41 11.72 19.24
CA GLY A 24 23.69 12.39 19.49
C GLY A 24 24.84 11.87 18.61
N GLU A 25 24.59 10.88 17.75
CA GLU A 25 25.60 10.29 16.86
C GLU A 25 25.48 10.87 15.45
N LYS A 26 26.58 10.83 14.71
CA LYS A 26 26.60 11.23 13.31
C LYS A 26 26.37 10.05 12.37
N VAL A 27 25.53 10.22 11.38
CA VAL A 27 25.27 9.23 10.32
C VAL A 27 25.94 9.70 9.03
N PHE A 28 26.80 8.85 8.49
CA PHE A 28 27.51 9.12 7.24
C PHE A 28 26.67 8.59 6.05
N ARG A 29 26.24 9.49 5.18
CA ARG A 29 25.64 9.20 3.88
C ARG A 29 26.35 10.03 2.82
N GLU A 30 25.64 10.66 1.89
CA GLU A 30 26.24 11.65 0.96
C GLU A 30 26.85 12.84 1.72
N THR A 31 26.25 13.20 2.83
CA THR A 31 26.75 14.19 3.79
C THR A 31 26.67 13.64 5.21
N ILE A 32 27.40 14.27 6.13
CA ILE A 32 27.32 13.95 7.56
C ILE A 32 26.05 14.57 8.12
N ASN A 33 25.16 13.75 8.67
CA ASN A 33 23.90 14.18 9.26
C ASN A 33 23.83 13.77 10.73
N ASP A 34 22.97 14.44 11.50
CA ASP A 34 22.61 13.99 12.84
C ASP A 34 21.75 12.74 12.77
N GLY A 35 22.03 11.78 13.63
CA GLY A 35 21.31 10.51 13.73
C GLY A 35 20.00 10.68 14.50
N GLY A 36 18.93 10.06 14.01
CA GLY A 36 17.64 10.07 14.69
C GLY A 36 16.94 8.74 14.62
N ILE A 37 16.19 8.40 15.67
CA ILE A 37 15.32 7.22 15.74
C ILE A 37 13.88 7.69 15.70
N LEU A 38 13.12 7.19 14.72
CA LEU A 38 11.68 7.41 14.62
C LEU A 38 10.93 6.14 15.02
N THR A 39 10.14 6.20 16.09
CA THR A 39 9.22 5.11 16.45
C THR A 39 7.89 5.29 15.78
N ARG A 40 7.51 4.34 14.92
CA ARG A 40 6.23 4.34 14.20
C ARG A 40 5.23 3.36 14.82
N ILE A 41 3.97 3.76 14.86
CA ILE A 41 2.83 2.93 15.25
C ILE A 41 1.90 2.79 14.06
N SER A 42 1.47 1.57 13.79
CA SER A 42 0.55 1.24 12.70
C SER A 42 -0.31 0.05 13.12
N SER A 43 -1.50 -0.10 12.51
CA SER A 43 -2.32 -1.30 12.72
C SER A 43 -1.61 -2.56 12.20
N SER A 44 -0.75 -2.41 11.19
CA SER A 44 0.11 -3.47 10.67
C SER A 44 1.39 -2.91 10.07
N HIS A 45 2.50 -3.64 10.26
CA HIS A 45 3.73 -3.47 9.48
C HIS A 45 3.91 -4.57 8.42
N ILE A 46 2.90 -5.42 8.22
CA ILE A 46 2.89 -6.45 7.17
C ILE A 46 2.59 -5.77 5.84
N ARG A 47 3.44 -6.00 4.85
CA ARG A 47 3.42 -5.38 3.53
C ARG A 47 3.33 -6.45 2.46
N VAL A 48 3.06 -6.06 1.23
CA VAL A 48 3.12 -6.98 0.08
C VAL A 48 4.47 -7.66 0.01
N GLY A 49 5.58 -6.93 0.20
CA GLY A 49 6.94 -7.50 0.24
C GLY A 49 7.14 -8.56 1.33
N THR A 50 6.40 -8.50 2.44
CA THR A 50 6.43 -9.57 3.46
C THR A 50 5.87 -10.90 2.92
N PHE A 51 4.84 -10.83 2.07
CA PHE A 51 4.29 -12.01 1.39
C PHE A 51 5.23 -12.55 0.33
N GLU A 52 5.93 -11.68 -0.42
CA GLU A 52 6.98 -12.09 -1.37
C GLU A 52 8.10 -12.83 -0.63
N TYR A 53 8.59 -12.26 0.47
CA TYR A 53 9.60 -12.89 1.31
C TYR A 53 9.14 -14.26 1.81
N ALA A 54 7.96 -14.34 2.40
CA ALA A 54 7.43 -15.60 2.93
C ALA A 54 7.24 -16.67 1.84
N LYS A 55 6.75 -16.28 0.65
CA LYS A 55 6.63 -17.18 -0.50
C LYS A 55 7.98 -17.77 -0.94
N HIS A 56 9.07 -16.99 -0.86
CA HIS A 56 10.38 -17.41 -1.35
C HIS A 56 11.21 -18.16 -0.31
N PHE A 57 11.07 -17.85 0.98
CA PHE A 57 11.99 -18.32 2.02
C PHE A 57 11.34 -19.22 3.06
N CYS A 58 10.01 -19.30 3.13
CA CYS A 58 9.30 -20.17 4.07
C CYS A 58 8.82 -21.46 3.38
N SER A 59 8.55 -22.50 4.17
CA SER A 59 7.79 -23.64 3.70
C SER A 59 6.37 -23.24 3.29
N LEU A 60 5.72 -24.01 2.43
CA LEU A 60 4.32 -23.72 2.03
C LEU A 60 3.39 -23.73 3.25
N GLU A 61 3.66 -24.59 4.23
CA GLU A 61 2.87 -24.68 5.46
C GLU A 61 3.06 -23.43 6.33
N ASP A 62 4.30 -22.99 6.57
CA ASP A 62 4.58 -21.79 7.33
C ASP A 62 4.02 -20.54 6.66
N PHE A 63 4.12 -20.47 5.34
CA PHE A 63 3.53 -19.38 4.58
C PHE A 63 2.00 -19.37 4.69
N LYS A 64 1.35 -20.52 4.67
CA LYS A 64 -0.10 -20.63 4.90
C LYS A 64 -0.47 -20.22 6.32
N ASN A 65 0.32 -20.65 7.33
CA ASN A 65 0.13 -20.26 8.72
C ASN A 65 0.29 -18.74 8.91
N PHE A 66 1.29 -18.13 8.29
CA PHE A 66 1.46 -16.68 8.26
C PHE A 66 0.25 -15.99 7.61
N THR A 67 -0.23 -16.48 6.47
CA THR A 67 -1.40 -15.88 5.79
C THR A 67 -2.66 -15.99 6.66
N ASN A 68 -2.87 -17.12 7.32
CA ASN A 68 -3.96 -17.32 8.28
C ASN A 68 -3.83 -16.39 9.50
N TYR A 69 -2.61 -16.16 10.01
CA TYR A 69 -2.36 -15.17 11.05
C TYR A 69 -2.78 -13.76 10.59
N VAL A 70 -2.44 -13.38 9.36
CA VAL A 70 -2.85 -12.10 8.76
C VAL A 70 -4.37 -11.98 8.72
N ILE A 71 -5.06 -13.03 8.26
CA ILE A 71 -6.53 -13.08 8.23
C ILE A 71 -7.09 -12.92 9.65
N LYS A 72 -6.61 -13.71 10.60
CA LYS A 72 -7.08 -13.67 12.00
C LYS A 72 -6.91 -12.29 12.61
N ARG A 73 -5.77 -11.63 12.35
CA ARG A 73 -5.42 -10.33 12.95
C ARG A 73 -6.15 -9.14 12.29
N HIS A 74 -6.17 -9.09 10.96
CA HIS A 74 -6.61 -7.89 10.23
C HIS A 74 -7.96 -8.04 9.54
N TYR A 75 -8.39 -9.27 9.30
CA TYR A 75 -9.61 -9.61 8.57
C TYR A 75 -10.39 -10.74 9.27
N PRO A 76 -10.68 -10.65 10.58
CA PRO A 76 -11.20 -11.76 11.38
C PRO A 76 -12.52 -12.35 10.85
N LYS A 77 -13.31 -11.55 10.13
CA LYS A 77 -14.56 -12.00 9.48
C LYS A 77 -14.33 -13.06 8.39
N LEU A 78 -13.10 -13.18 7.89
CA LEU A 78 -12.74 -14.15 6.86
C LEU A 78 -12.39 -15.53 7.41
N GLN A 79 -12.19 -15.72 8.73
CA GLN A 79 -11.72 -16.97 9.30
C GLN A 79 -12.64 -18.16 8.96
N ASN A 80 -13.95 -17.92 8.88
CA ASN A 80 -14.95 -18.96 8.56
C ASN A 80 -15.51 -18.81 7.14
N HIS A 81 -14.87 -18.02 6.28
CA HIS A 81 -15.33 -17.83 4.92
C HIS A 81 -14.93 -19.03 4.05
N LYS A 82 -15.80 -19.42 3.07
CA LYS A 82 -15.52 -20.54 2.16
C LYS A 82 -14.26 -20.36 1.31
N SER A 83 -13.92 -19.12 0.97
CA SER A 83 -12.76 -18.76 0.14
C SER A 83 -12.00 -17.59 0.77
N PRO A 84 -11.33 -17.78 1.93
CA PRO A 84 -10.78 -16.68 2.72
C PRO A 84 -9.65 -15.95 1.98
N PHE A 85 -8.84 -16.61 1.19
CA PHE A 85 -7.70 -16.01 0.47
C PHE A 85 -8.16 -15.17 -0.73
N VAL A 86 -9.23 -15.60 -1.41
CA VAL A 86 -9.90 -14.81 -2.47
C VAL A 86 -10.46 -13.52 -1.89
N GLU A 87 -11.16 -13.61 -0.77
CA GLU A 87 -11.74 -12.44 -0.11
C GLU A 87 -10.65 -11.53 0.51
N LEU A 88 -9.54 -12.12 1.00
CA LEU A 88 -8.39 -11.33 1.44
C LEU A 88 -7.86 -10.44 0.32
N LEU A 89 -7.66 -10.99 -0.89
CA LEU A 89 -7.21 -10.23 -2.06
C LEU A 89 -8.18 -9.08 -2.37
N LYS A 90 -9.48 -9.35 -2.38
CA LYS A 90 -10.51 -8.32 -2.63
C LYS A 90 -10.49 -7.19 -1.60
N LEU A 91 -10.39 -7.54 -0.31
CA LEU A 91 -10.42 -6.55 0.76
C LEU A 91 -9.14 -5.71 0.78
N VAL A 92 -7.98 -6.31 0.53
CA VAL A 92 -6.71 -5.57 0.39
C VAL A 92 -6.79 -4.64 -0.83
N MET A 93 -7.26 -5.14 -1.98
CA MET A 93 -7.46 -4.32 -3.18
C MET A 93 -8.34 -3.09 -2.89
N LYS A 94 -9.48 -3.30 -2.24
CA LYS A 94 -10.39 -2.21 -1.90
C LYS A 94 -9.72 -1.15 -1.02
N LYS A 95 -9.00 -1.58 0.03
CA LYS A 95 -8.26 -0.65 0.91
C LYS A 95 -7.19 0.14 0.17
N GLN A 96 -6.49 -0.49 -0.77
CA GLN A 96 -5.46 0.19 -1.57
C GLN A 96 -6.06 1.20 -2.55
N ILE A 97 -7.19 0.87 -3.17
CA ILE A 97 -7.93 1.84 -3.99
C ILE A 97 -8.34 3.04 -3.13
N ASP A 98 -8.96 2.80 -1.97
CA ASP A 98 -9.39 3.86 -1.05
C ASP A 98 -8.21 4.76 -0.65
N LEU A 99 -7.07 4.17 -0.30
CA LEU A 99 -5.88 4.89 0.10
C LEU A 99 -5.34 5.78 -1.03
N VAL A 100 -5.20 5.24 -2.24
CA VAL A 100 -4.69 6.01 -3.40
C VAL A 100 -5.64 7.14 -3.79
N ILE A 101 -6.96 6.93 -3.70
CA ILE A 101 -7.95 8.00 -3.91
C ILE A 101 -7.77 9.13 -2.89
N GLU A 102 -7.50 8.81 -1.63
CA GLU A 102 -7.24 9.82 -0.60
C GLU A 102 -5.94 10.60 -0.87
N TRP A 103 -4.89 9.93 -1.36
CA TRP A 103 -3.66 10.62 -1.79
C TRP A 103 -3.93 11.59 -2.94
N ILE A 104 -4.67 11.15 -3.96
CA ILE A 104 -5.05 12.01 -5.09
C ILE A 104 -5.90 13.20 -4.61
N ARG A 105 -6.81 12.97 -3.66
CA ARG A 105 -7.66 14.01 -3.10
C ARG A 105 -6.88 15.20 -2.55
N VAL A 106 -5.76 14.94 -1.88
CA VAL A 106 -4.93 15.98 -1.25
C VAL A 106 -3.71 16.39 -2.09
N GLY A 107 -3.51 15.78 -3.25
CA GLY A 107 -2.33 16.05 -4.09
C GLY A 107 -1.05 15.43 -3.57
N PHE A 108 -1.13 14.34 -2.81
CA PHE A 108 0.04 13.67 -2.22
C PHE A 108 0.72 12.74 -3.23
N ILE A 109 2.05 12.82 -3.27
CA ILE A 109 2.94 11.91 -4.00
C ILE A 109 3.73 11.11 -2.98
N HIS A 110 3.60 9.78 -3.00
CA HIS A 110 4.37 8.90 -2.11
C HIS A 110 5.86 8.85 -2.50
N GLY A 111 6.13 8.77 -3.79
CA GLY A 111 7.49 8.82 -4.36
C GLY A 111 8.24 7.49 -4.42
N VAL A 112 7.89 6.47 -3.61
CA VAL A 112 8.48 5.12 -3.67
C VAL A 112 7.43 4.07 -3.29
N MET A 113 6.68 3.60 -4.27
CA MET A 113 5.59 2.63 -4.09
C MET A 113 6.02 1.21 -4.50
N ASN A 114 7.14 0.73 -3.96
CA ASN A 114 7.49 -0.69 -4.10
C ASN A 114 6.64 -1.56 -3.16
N THR A 115 6.77 -2.88 -3.26
CA THR A 115 6.01 -3.85 -2.44
C THR A 115 6.29 -3.71 -0.95
N ASP A 116 7.45 -3.18 -0.56
CA ASP A 116 7.80 -2.91 0.84
C ASP A 116 7.13 -1.66 1.41
N ASN A 117 6.58 -0.82 0.57
CA ASN A 117 5.87 0.40 0.98
C ASN A 117 4.36 0.31 0.77
N MET A 118 3.84 -0.90 0.60
CA MET A 118 2.41 -1.16 0.47
C MET A 118 1.90 -2.06 1.59
N SER A 119 1.36 -1.43 2.64
CA SER A 119 0.78 -2.14 3.79
C SER A 119 -0.53 -2.84 3.41
N ILE A 120 -0.69 -4.10 3.85
CA ILE A 120 -1.95 -4.83 3.66
C ILE A 120 -3.12 -4.23 4.46
N SER A 121 -2.83 -3.41 5.46
CA SER A 121 -3.86 -2.69 6.24
C SER A 121 -4.47 -1.51 5.47
N GLY A 122 -3.84 -1.05 4.38
CA GLY A 122 -4.26 0.13 3.64
C GLY A 122 -3.88 1.44 4.33
N GLU A 123 -2.80 1.42 5.12
CA GLU A 123 -2.23 2.62 5.73
C GLU A 123 -1.00 3.08 4.97
N THR A 124 -0.83 4.39 4.83
CA THR A 124 0.39 4.98 4.27
C THR A 124 1.56 4.74 5.22
N ILE A 125 2.65 4.20 4.71
CA ILE A 125 3.90 3.96 5.45
C ILE A 125 5.08 4.51 4.67
N ASP A 126 6.19 4.76 5.40
CA ASP A 126 7.47 5.14 4.82
C ASP A 126 7.45 6.46 4.04
N TYR A 127 7.37 7.56 4.78
CA TYR A 127 7.45 8.91 4.25
C TYR A 127 8.91 9.31 3.95
N GLY A 128 9.52 8.60 2.99
CA GLY A 128 10.83 8.95 2.45
C GLY A 128 10.72 10.16 1.53
N PRO A 129 10.89 9.99 0.21
CA PRO A 129 10.71 11.08 -0.75
C PRO A 129 9.21 11.29 -1.02
N CYS A 130 8.53 12.05 -0.17
CA CYS A 130 7.11 12.35 -0.35
C CYS A 130 6.89 13.86 -0.48
N ALA A 131 5.83 14.25 -1.20
CA ALA A 131 5.48 15.65 -1.41
C ALA A 131 3.97 15.84 -1.62
N PHE A 132 3.54 17.10 -1.53
CA PHE A 132 2.25 17.56 -2.05
C PHE A 132 2.49 18.40 -3.31
N ILE A 133 1.65 18.24 -4.33
CA ILE A 133 1.77 19.00 -5.56
C ILE A 133 1.38 20.48 -5.34
N ASN A 134 2.16 21.40 -5.90
CA ASN A 134 1.81 22.83 -5.92
C ASN A 134 0.89 23.17 -7.11
N LYS A 135 1.06 22.45 -8.21
CA LYS A 135 0.29 22.60 -9.45
C LYS A 135 -0.21 21.22 -9.87
N TYR A 136 -1.44 21.16 -10.33
CA TYR A 136 -2.00 19.92 -10.87
C TYR A 136 -1.29 19.51 -12.16
N ASP A 137 -0.45 18.50 -12.06
CA ASP A 137 0.23 17.87 -13.18
C ASP A 137 0.43 16.38 -12.87
N LEU A 138 -0.17 15.53 -13.71
CA LEU A 138 -0.11 14.07 -13.59
C LEU A 138 1.31 13.50 -13.72
N LYS A 139 2.21 14.26 -14.36
CA LYS A 139 3.61 13.85 -14.57
C LYS A 139 4.55 14.27 -13.43
N THR A 140 4.05 14.96 -12.41
CA THR A 140 4.87 15.42 -11.30
C THR A 140 5.54 14.24 -10.58
N VAL A 141 6.86 14.27 -10.51
CA VAL A 141 7.73 13.31 -9.82
C VAL A 141 8.45 14.03 -8.71
N PHE A 142 8.59 13.39 -7.56
CA PHE A 142 9.31 13.99 -6.43
C PHE A 142 10.54 13.18 -5.99
N SER A 143 10.57 11.87 -6.23
CA SER A 143 11.71 11.03 -5.86
C SER A 143 12.89 11.21 -6.81
N SER A 144 14.09 11.48 -6.28
CA SER A 144 15.32 11.62 -7.07
C SER A 144 15.75 10.32 -7.78
N ILE A 145 15.31 9.16 -7.26
CA ILE A 145 15.60 7.85 -7.87
C ILE A 145 14.62 7.49 -9.00
N ASP A 146 13.48 8.18 -9.09
CA ASP A 146 12.43 7.89 -10.09
C ASP A 146 12.66 8.68 -11.39
N ARG A 147 13.67 8.26 -12.16
CA ARG A 147 14.02 8.91 -13.42
C ARG A 147 12.96 8.76 -14.52
N ASN A 148 12.13 7.74 -14.45
CA ASN A 148 11.17 7.39 -15.48
C ASN A 148 9.71 7.77 -15.13
N GLY A 149 9.49 8.42 -13.99
CA GLY A 149 8.14 8.78 -13.52
C GLY A 149 7.27 7.58 -13.16
N ARG A 150 7.89 6.46 -12.76
CA ARG A 150 7.17 5.27 -12.30
C ARG A 150 6.19 5.61 -11.19
N TYR A 151 6.61 6.46 -10.24
CA TYR A 151 5.85 6.89 -9.07
C TYR A 151 5.29 8.31 -9.22
N ALA A 152 5.16 8.82 -10.46
CA ALA A 152 4.54 10.11 -10.72
C ALA A 152 3.12 10.18 -10.14
N PHE A 153 2.67 11.39 -9.80
CA PHE A 153 1.35 11.63 -9.21
C PHE A 153 0.22 10.87 -9.90
N GLY A 154 0.15 10.95 -11.23
CA GLY A 154 -0.87 10.27 -12.02
C GLY A 154 -0.67 8.76 -12.20
N ASN A 155 0.48 8.20 -11.82
CA ASN A 155 0.79 6.79 -11.99
C ASN A 155 0.57 5.96 -10.70
N GLN A 156 0.26 6.58 -9.56
CA GLN A 156 0.16 5.90 -8.28
C GLN A 156 -0.85 4.74 -8.27
N HIS A 157 -1.99 4.88 -8.95
CA HIS A 157 -2.96 3.80 -9.08
C HIS A 157 -2.44 2.62 -9.92
N LYS A 158 -1.61 2.88 -10.95
CA LYS A 158 -1.03 1.81 -11.79
C LYS A 158 -0.02 1.00 -11.01
N ILE A 159 0.76 1.66 -10.16
CA ILE A 159 1.72 0.98 -9.30
C ILE A 159 1.02 0.23 -8.17
N SER A 160 -0.05 0.78 -7.61
CA SER A 160 -0.90 0.05 -6.66
C SER A 160 -1.46 -1.23 -7.30
N TYR A 161 -1.96 -1.16 -8.53
CA TYR A 161 -2.43 -2.32 -9.28
C TYR A 161 -1.31 -3.36 -9.49
N TRP A 162 -0.11 -2.92 -9.88
CA TRP A 162 1.05 -3.80 -10.04
C TRP A 162 1.40 -4.52 -8.73
N ASN A 163 1.47 -3.80 -7.61
CA ASN A 163 1.71 -4.39 -6.29
C ASN A 163 0.63 -5.41 -5.91
N LEU A 164 -0.63 -5.14 -6.24
CA LEU A 164 -1.74 -6.07 -6.01
C LEU A 164 -1.62 -7.33 -6.88
N THR A 165 -1.07 -7.21 -8.10
CA THR A 165 -0.77 -8.37 -8.95
C THR A 165 0.28 -9.26 -8.29
N ILE A 166 1.37 -8.66 -7.77
CA ILE A 166 2.39 -9.39 -7.01
C ILE A 166 1.77 -10.05 -5.77
N PHE A 167 0.94 -9.32 -5.02
CA PHE A 167 0.24 -9.89 -3.87
C PHE A 167 -0.64 -11.08 -4.25
N ALA A 168 -1.41 -10.96 -5.33
CA ALA A 168 -2.26 -12.04 -5.84
C ALA A 168 -1.44 -13.28 -6.22
N GLU A 169 -0.29 -13.10 -6.88
CA GLU A 169 0.62 -14.18 -7.23
C GLU A 169 1.15 -14.94 -6.00
N THR A 170 1.34 -14.27 -4.88
CA THR A 170 1.75 -14.93 -3.63
C THR A 170 0.64 -15.81 -3.06
N LEU A 171 -0.62 -15.46 -3.27
CA LEU A 171 -1.78 -16.16 -2.73
C LEU A 171 -2.25 -17.34 -3.61
N LEU A 172 -1.80 -17.47 -4.86
CA LEU A 172 -2.27 -18.52 -5.79
C LEU A 172 -2.28 -19.93 -5.20
N PRO A 173 -1.25 -20.38 -4.46
CA PRO A 173 -1.22 -21.72 -3.88
C PRO A 173 -2.35 -22.01 -2.87
N PHE A 174 -2.96 -20.95 -2.33
CA PHE A 174 -4.00 -21.04 -1.32
C PHE A 174 -5.40 -20.75 -1.87
N ILE A 175 -5.50 -20.19 -3.07
CA ILE A 175 -6.77 -19.85 -3.73
C ILE A 175 -7.45 -21.11 -4.27
N ASP A 176 -6.72 -21.95 -5.00
CA ASP A 176 -7.21 -23.24 -5.53
C ASP A 176 -6.03 -24.18 -5.78
N ASN A 177 -6.26 -25.49 -5.64
CA ASN A 177 -5.27 -26.53 -5.96
C ASN A 177 -4.98 -26.62 -7.47
N ASN A 178 -5.95 -26.25 -8.31
CA ASN A 178 -5.75 -26.12 -9.75
C ASN A 178 -5.19 -24.71 -10.04
N LYS A 179 -3.96 -24.68 -10.55
CA LYS A 179 -3.21 -23.44 -10.82
C LYS A 179 -3.96 -22.52 -11.79
N ASP A 180 -4.52 -23.05 -12.88
CA ASP A 180 -5.19 -22.26 -13.89
C ASP A 180 -6.46 -21.62 -13.33
N LYS A 181 -7.20 -22.38 -12.52
CA LYS A 181 -8.38 -21.89 -11.82
C LYS A 181 -8.02 -20.84 -10.78
N ALA A 182 -6.92 -21.00 -10.02
CA ALA A 182 -6.43 -20.02 -9.09
C ALA A 182 -6.08 -18.69 -9.80
N ILE A 183 -5.37 -18.77 -10.93
CA ILE A 183 -5.02 -17.61 -11.76
C ILE A 183 -6.29 -16.93 -12.26
N GLN A 184 -7.25 -17.67 -12.80
CA GLN A 184 -8.50 -17.10 -13.30
C GLN A 184 -9.29 -16.38 -12.20
N LEU A 185 -9.38 -16.95 -11.00
CA LEU A 185 -10.05 -16.33 -9.86
C LEU A 185 -9.36 -15.02 -9.44
N ALA A 186 -8.03 -15.03 -9.34
CA ALA A 186 -7.24 -13.84 -9.01
C ALA A 186 -7.38 -12.75 -10.09
N GLN A 187 -7.30 -13.13 -11.36
CA GLN A 187 -7.45 -12.23 -12.49
C GLN A 187 -8.84 -11.56 -12.53
N ASN A 188 -9.90 -12.32 -12.26
CA ASN A 188 -11.26 -11.79 -12.20
C ASN A 188 -11.41 -10.71 -11.12
N ILE A 189 -10.70 -10.84 -10.00
CA ILE A 189 -10.65 -9.80 -8.95
C ILE A 189 -9.88 -8.59 -9.44
N LEU A 190 -8.67 -8.78 -9.94
CA LEU A 190 -7.81 -7.70 -10.39
C LEU A 190 -8.43 -6.88 -11.54
N ASN A 191 -9.21 -7.52 -12.41
CA ASN A 191 -9.94 -6.84 -13.50
C ASN A 191 -11.00 -5.86 -12.99
N GLN A 192 -11.43 -5.96 -11.72
CA GLN A 192 -12.34 -4.97 -11.12
C GLN A 192 -11.62 -3.70 -10.67
N PHE A 193 -10.30 -3.74 -10.49
CA PHE A 193 -9.53 -2.59 -9.98
C PHE A 193 -9.75 -1.31 -10.81
N PRO A 194 -9.57 -1.30 -12.15
CA PRO A 194 -9.72 -0.07 -12.93
C PRO A 194 -11.14 0.49 -12.85
N ILE A 195 -12.15 -0.37 -12.78
CA ILE A 195 -13.56 0.02 -12.69
C ILE A 195 -13.83 0.66 -11.33
N GLU A 196 -13.45 0.00 -10.23
CA GLU A 196 -13.64 0.50 -8.87
C GLU A 196 -12.86 1.79 -8.64
N TYR A 197 -11.60 1.85 -9.10
CA TYR A 197 -10.78 3.06 -9.02
C TYR A 197 -11.42 4.23 -9.75
N SER A 198 -11.85 4.03 -11.01
CA SER A 198 -12.48 5.08 -11.81
C SER A 198 -13.76 5.61 -11.15
N ASN A 199 -14.62 4.72 -10.64
CA ASN A 199 -15.85 5.11 -9.96
C ASN A 199 -15.56 5.96 -8.71
N LYS A 200 -14.60 5.52 -7.88
CA LYS A 200 -14.21 6.25 -6.66
C LYS A 200 -13.52 7.58 -6.98
N TRP A 201 -12.71 7.60 -8.03
CA TRP A 201 -12.06 8.83 -8.49
C TRP A 201 -13.12 9.87 -8.92
N HIS A 202 -14.11 9.48 -9.73
CA HIS A 202 -15.20 10.37 -10.13
C HIS A 202 -16.00 10.88 -8.93
N GLN A 203 -16.37 9.99 -8.00
CA GLN A 203 -17.08 10.37 -6.79
C GLN A 203 -16.28 11.38 -5.94
N MET A 204 -14.98 11.15 -5.77
CA MET A 204 -14.09 12.06 -5.05
C MET A 204 -13.99 13.41 -5.76
N MET A 205 -13.82 13.42 -7.08
CA MET A 205 -13.74 14.67 -7.87
C MET A 205 -15.05 15.45 -7.86
N CYS A 206 -16.20 14.79 -8.00
CA CYS A 206 -17.50 15.44 -7.88
C CYS A 206 -17.65 16.15 -6.52
N LYS A 207 -17.32 15.45 -5.42
CA LYS A 207 -17.36 16.04 -4.08
C LYS A 207 -16.38 17.22 -3.94
N LYS A 208 -15.18 17.11 -4.51
CA LYS A 208 -14.15 18.16 -4.45
C LYS A 208 -14.57 19.41 -5.22
N LEU A 209 -15.29 19.25 -6.31
CA LEU A 209 -15.77 20.34 -7.19
C LEU A 209 -17.16 20.86 -6.80
N GLY A 210 -17.79 20.26 -5.78
CA GLY A 210 -19.16 20.62 -5.41
C GLY A 210 -20.22 20.21 -6.45
N ILE A 211 -19.89 19.25 -7.31
CA ILE A 211 -20.81 18.65 -8.28
C ILE A 211 -21.46 17.45 -7.59
N ILE A 212 -22.75 17.53 -7.31
CA ILE A 212 -23.51 16.47 -6.62
C ILE A 212 -24.35 15.71 -7.64
#